data_55b1b0f11e8f61a7e455cf18a01fd30f
#
_entry.id   55b1b0f11e8f61a7e455cf18a01fd30f
#
_cell.length_a   1.000
_cell.length_b   1.000
_cell.length_c   1.000
_cell.angle_alpha   90.00
_cell.angle_beta   90.00
_cell.angle_gamma   90.00
#
_symmetry.space_group_name_H-M   'P 1'
#
loop_
_entity.id
_entity.type
_entity.pdbx_description
1 polymer ?
#
loop_
_entity_poly.entity_id
_entity_poly.type
_entity_poly.pdbx_seq_one_letter_code
_entity_poly.pdbx_strand_id
1 'polypeptide(L)'
;LGDVYKRQGYNMPIEFTGINDEHMAVRNGAGVFDVSHMGEIWVKGPRALDLLQRITTNDVSKLFDGKVQYTCMPNGRGGIVDDILVYRVDAETYMLCVNAANIDKDWKHICAEGKAFGMEAGHGRELYNASDEICQLAVQGPLAMKIVQKMCAEPVEGMEYYTFKKMPVAGCDAILSITGYTGSGGCEIYVANEDGDKLWKALWEAGAEFGLKNIGLGARDTLRLEK
;
A
#
# COMPACT_ATOMS: atom_id res chain seq x y z
N LEU A 1 15.61 -9.48 -19.70
CA LEU A 1 15.13 -9.29 -18.33
C LEU A 1 16.37 -9.25 -17.43
N GLY A 2 16.56 -8.11 -16.71
CA GLY A 2 17.63 -7.97 -15.73
C GLY A 2 17.54 -8.99 -14.60
N ASP A 3 18.44 -8.90 -13.63
CA ASP A 3 18.45 -9.80 -12.47
C ASP A 3 17.09 -9.75 -11.75
N VAL A 4 16.53 -10.93 -11.48
CA VAL A 4 15.25 -11.10 -10.76
C VAL A 4 15.57 -11.47 -9.33
N TYR A 5 15.13 -10.65 -8.39
CA TYR A 5 15.24 -10.93 -6.97
C TYR A 5 14.04 -11.75 -6.49
N LYS A 6 14.28 -12.94 -5.93
CA LYS A 6 13.22 -13.71 -5.26
C LYS A 6 13.00 -13.15 -3.86
N ARG A 7 11.92 -12.40 -3.68
CA ARG A 7 11.57 -11.81 -2.39
C ARG A 7 10.23 -12.37 -1.91
N GLN A 8 10.22 -13.05 -0.79
CA GLN A 8 9.04 -13.65 -0.15
C GLN A 8 8.14 -14.48 -1.10
N GLY A 9 8.76 -15.24 -2.04
CA GLY A 9 8.02 -16.02 -3.02
C GLY A 9 7.69 -15.30 -4.34
N TYR A 10 7.84 -13.97 -4.40
CA TYR A 10 7.64 -13.17 -5.60
C TYR A 10 8.91 -13.07 -6.44
N ASN A 11 8.74 -13.14 -7.77
CA ASN A 11 9.81 -12.83 -8.73
C ASN A 11 9.76 -11.33 -9.03
N MET A 12 10.62 -10.54 -8.41
CA MET A 12 10.63 -9.10 -8.56
C MET A 12 11.85 -8.64 -9.38
N PRO A 13 11.65 -8.04 -10.56
CA PRO A 13 12.74 -7.47 -11.34
C PRO A 13 13.46 -6.37 -10.55
N ILE A 14 14.78 -6.38 -10.60
CA ILE A 14 15.59 -5.28 -10.05
C ILE A 14 15.46 -4.07 -10.95
N GLU A 15 15.46 -4.28 -12.27
CA GLU A 15 15.28 -3.26 -13.30
C GLU A 15 14.64 -3.85 -14.57
N PHE A 16 14.03 -3.01 -15.37
CA PHE A 16 13.47 -3.32 -16.69
C PHE A 16 14.27 -2.64 -17.81
N THR A 17 14.52 -1.33 -17.67
CA THR A 17 15.21 -0.49 -18.66
C THR A 17 16.48 0.17 -18.12
N GLY A 18 16.82 -0.10 -16.87
CA GLY A 18 17.94 0.48 -16.15
C GLY A 18 17.51 1.37 -14.99
N ILE A 19 18.17 1.20 -13.84
CA ILE A 19 17.81 1.86 -12.58
C ILE A 19 17.73 3.38 -12.75
N ASN A 20 18.69 4.01 -13.42
CA ASN A 20 18.72 5.47 -13.60
C ASN A 20 17.57 5.94 -14.50
N ASP A 21 17.28 5.24 -15.59
CA ASP A 21 16.21 5.60 -16.52
C ASP A 21 14.83 5.46 -15.85
N GLU A 22 14.65 4.44 -15.04
CA GLU A 22 13.44 4.21 -14.27
C GLU A 22 13.25 5.25 -13.18
N HIS A 23 14.34 5.57 -12.45
CA HIS A 23 14.34 6.65 -11.45
C HIS A 23 13.90 7.97 -12.08
N MET A 24 14.51 8.35 -13.21
CA MET A 24 14.19 9.58 -13.91
C MET A 24 12.78 9.57 -14.52
N ALA A 25 12.27 8.42 -14.93
CA ALA A 25 10.89 8.28 -15.39
C ALA A 25 9.89 8.64 -14.30
N VAL A 26 10.12 8.19 -13.06
CA VAL A 26 9.28 8.55 -11.89
C VAL A 26 9.43 10.03 -11.53
N ARG A 27 10.64 10.60 -11.59
CA ARG A 27 10.85 12.03 -11.26
C ARG A 27 10.18 12.97 -12.25
N ASN A 28 10.22 12.63 -13.55
CA ASN A 28 9.80 13.54 -14.62
C ASN A 28 8.47 13.19 -15.28
N GLY A 29 7.94 11.98 -15.02
CA GLY A 29 6.76 11.45 -15.70
C GLY A 29 5.90 10.60 -14.78
N ALA A 30 5.82 9.31 -15.09
CA ALA A 30 5.13 8.33 -14.26
C ALA A 30 5.76 6.94 -14.39
N GLY A 31 5.79 6.22 -13.27
CA GLY A 31 6.17 4.82 -13.21
C GLY A 31 5.17 3.99 -12.42
N VAL A 32 5.06 2.72 -12.77
CA VAL A 32 4.26 1.73 -12.03
C VAL A 32 5.17 0.71 -11.40
N PHE A 33 4.92 0.42 -10.13
CA PHE A 33 5.55 -0.62 -9.33
C PHE A 33 4.49 -1.65 -8.96
N ASP A 34 4.75 -2.91 -9.25
CA ASP A 34 4.01 -3.99 -8.61
C ASP A 34 4.57 -4.18 -7.21
N VAL A 35 3.77 -3.86 -6.21
CA VAL A 35 4.12 -3.98 -4.79
C VAL A 35 3.19 -4.94 -4.04
N SER A 36 2.57 -5.86 -4.78
CA SER A 36 1.65 -6.89 -4.25
C SER A 36 2.31 -7.87 -3.26
N HIS A 37 3.62 -7.76 -3.05
CA HIS A 37 4.34 -8.49 -2.01
C HIS A 37 4.19 -7.88 -0.60
N MET A 38 3.64 -6.68 -0.50
CA MET A 38 3.32 -6.05 0.79
C MET A 38 2.22 -6.84 1.51
N GLY A 39 1.99 -6.54 2.77
CA GLY A 39 0.96 -7.22 3.55
C GLY A 39 -0.18 -6.30 3.94
N GLU A 40 -1.40 -6.83 3.87
CA GLU A 40 -2.62 -6.14 4.28
C GLU A 40 -3.31 -6.91 5.39
N ILE A 41 -3.48 -6.25 6.54
CA ILE A 41 -4.11 -6.84 7.72
C ILE A 41 -5.31 -6.00 8.12
N TRP A 42 -6.46 -6.63 8.18
CA TRP A 42 -7.68 -6.00 8.67
C TRP A 42 -7.79 -6.12 10.18
N VAL A 43 -8.16 -5.00 10.82
CA VAL A 43 -8.47 -4.89 12.25
C VAL A 43 -9.86 -4.28 12.35
N LYS A 44 -10.83 -5.06 12.86
CA LYS A 44 -12.26 -4.70 12.85
C LYS A 44 -12.90 -4.89 14.22
N GLY A 45 -14.04 -4.22 14.43
CA GLY A 45 -14.86 -4.32 15.62
C GLY A 45 -14.61 -3.26 16.67
N PRO A 46 -15.40 -3.24 17.74
CA PRO A 46 -15.44 -2.16 18.74
C PRO A 46 -14.14 -1.99 19.53
N ARG A 47 -13.23 -2.98 19.49
CA ARG A 47 -11.93 -2.94 20.15
C ARG A 47 -10.78 -2.61 19.20
N ALA A 48 -11.06 -2.36 17.91
CA ALA A 48 -10.04 -2.10 16.89
C ALA A 48 -9.16 -0.89 17.25
N LEU A 49 -9.77 0.23 17.61
CA LEU A 49 -9.05 1.43 18.02
C LEU A 49 -8.17 1.17 19.26
N ASP A 50 -8.68 0.47 20.27
CA ASP A 50 -7.93 0.18 21.50
C ASP A 50 -6.69 -0.66 21.21
N LEU A 51 -6.83 -1.69 20.37
CA LEU A 51 -5.69 -2.49 19.93
C LEU A 51 -4.66 -1.63 19.18
N LEU A 52 -5.09 -0.83 18.21
CA LEU A 52 -4.18 0.00 17.42
C LEU A 52 -3.47 1.06 18.28
N GLN A 53 -4.17 1.69 19.23
CA GLN A 53 -3.54 2.59 20.21
C GLN A 53 -2.50 1.87 21.09
N ARG A 54 -2.71 0.59 21.37
CA ARG A 54 -1.78 -0.22 22.17
C ARG A 54 -0.51 -0.59 21.40
N ILE A 55 -0.63 -0.91 20.10
CA ILE A 55 0.47 -1.48 19.32
C ILE A 55 1.18 -0.46 18.43
N THR A 56 0.76 0.80 18.39
CA THR A 56 1.40 1.83 17.57
C THR A 56 1.92 3.01 18.41
N THR A 57 2.86 3.76 17.85
CA THR A 57 3.48 4.91 18.53
C THR A 57 2.71 6.21 18.32
N ASN A 58 1.93 6.32 17.23
CA ASN A 58 1.14 7.51 16.94
C ASN A 58 -0.29 7.36 17.46
N ASP A 59 -0.93 8.49 17.69
CA ASP A 59 -2.31 8.56 18.17
C ASP A 59 -3.29 8.27 17.04
N VAL A 60 -3.76 7.02 16.95
CA VAL A 60 -4.72 6.55 15.93
C VAL A 60 -6.09 7.21 16.10
N SER A 61 -6.44 7.68 17.30
CA SER A 61 -7.73 8.35 17.55
C SER A 61 -7.89 9.67 16.79
N LYS A 62 -6.78 10.26 16.32
CA LYS A 62 -6.78 11.48 15.49
C LYS A 62 -7.10 11.23 14.02
N LEU A 63 -7.16 9.98 13.59
CA LEU A 63 -7.59 9.66 12.23
C LEU A 63 -9.09 9.90 12.08
N PHE A 64 -9.48 10.41 10.93
CA PHE A 64 -10.85 10.45 10.46
C PHE A 64 -11.04 9.44 9.32
N ASP A 65 -12.28 9.12 8.96
CA ASP A 65 -12.58 8.13 7.93
C ASP A 65 -12.01 8.56 6.57
N GLY A 66 -11.23 7.69 5.95
CA GLY A 66 -10.46 8.00 4.74
C GLY A 66 -9.04 8.56 4.98
N LYS A 67 -8.59 8.66 6.24
CA LYS A 67 -7.22 9.11 6.58
C LYS A 67 -6.26 7.95 6.73
N VAL A 68 -5.01 8.18 6.32
CA VAL A 68 -3.89 7.26 6.50
C VAL A 68 -2.90 7.84 7.50
N GLN A 69 -2.28 7.00 8.32
CA GLN A 69 -1.22 7.38 9.25
C GLN A 69 -0.03 6.45 9.13
N TYR A 70 1.16 7.02 8.93
CA TYR A 70 2.41 6.29 9.11
C TYR A 70 2.76 6.22 10.58
N THR A 71 3.13 5.03 11.07
CA THR A 71 3.46 4.81 12.48
C THR A 71 4.42 3.64 12.65
N CYS A 72 5.13 3.61 13.78
CA CYS A 72 5.92 2.44 14.18
C CYS A 72 5.12 1.54 15.12
N MET A 73 5.39 0.25 15.03
CA MET A 73 4.84 -0.78 15.92
C MET A 73 5.95 -1.25 16.88
N PRO A 74 5.95 -0.79 18.16
CA PRO A 74 7.00 -1.10 19.12
C PRO A 74 6.82 -2.49 19.73
N ASN A 75 7.93 -3.09 20.18
CA ASN A 75 7.93 -4.40 20.84
C ASN A 75 7.81 -4.32 22.39
N GLY A 76 7.59 -3.14 22.95
CA GLY A 76 7.50 -2.93 24.39
C GLY A 76 8.82 -3.02 25.16
N ARG A 77 9.96 -3.20 24.48
CA ARG A 77 11.32 -3.33 25.07
C ARG A 77 12.33 -2.39 24.42
N GLY A 78 11.87 -1.27 23.86
CA GLY A 78 12.72 -0.26 23.23
C GLY A 78 13.08 -0.53 21.77
N GLY A 79 12.59 -1.61 21.17
CA GLY A 79 12.77 -1.92 19.75
C GLY A 79 11.47 -1.78 18.96
N ILE A 80 11.60 -1.81 17.65
CA ILE A 80 10.49 -1.73 16.69
C ILE A 80 10.23 -3.12 16.09
N VAL A 81 8.97 -3.52 16.04
CA VAL A 81 8.51 -4.71 15.32
C VAL A 81 8.51 -4.40 13.83
N ASP A 82 7.79 -3.35 13.42
CA ASP A 82 7.75 -2.83 12.05
C ASP A 82 7.35 -1.36 12.02
N ASP A 83 7.50 -0.72 10.87
CA ASP A 83 6.87 0.55 10.52
C ASP A 83 5.76 0.28 9.49
N ILE A 84 4.59 0.85 9.72
CA ILE A 84 3.36 0.48 9.01
C ILE A 84 2.52 1.71 8.63
N LEU A 85 1.60 1.50 7.68
CA LEU A 85 0.51 2.44 7.45
C LEU A 85 -0.78 1.93 8.10
N VAL A 86 -1.50 2.83 8.76
CA VAL A 86 -2.83 2.59 9.33
C VAL A 86 -3.86 3.38 8.53
N TYR A 87 -4.79 2.68 7.91
CA TYR A 87 -5.91 3.21 7.13
C TYR A 87 -7.17 3.16 7.96
N ARG A 88 -7.78 4.28 8.28
CA ARG A 88 -9.08 4.28 8.94
C ARG A 88 -10.21 4.31 7.90
N VAL A 89 -10.93 3.20 7.78
CA VAL A 89 -12.08 3.07 6.89
C VAL A 89 -13.32 3.68 7.53
N ASP A 90 -13.57 3.33 8.78
CA ASP A 90 -14.61 3.87 9.65
C ASP A 90 -14.19 3.72 11.13
N ALA A 91 -15.09 4.03 12.05
CA ALA A 91 -14.79 4.04 13.48
C ALA A 91 -14.31 2.68 14.04
N GLU A 92 -14.74 1.58 13.42
CA GLU A 92 -14.46 0.20 13.88
C GLU A 92 -13.72 -0.64 12.82
N THR A 93 -13.30 -0.05 11.69
CA THR A 93 -12.67 -0.77 10.59
C THR A 93 -11.39 -0.10 10.15
N TYR A 94 -10.29 -0.82 10.27
CA TYR A 94 -8.96 -0.37 9.86
C TYR A 94 -8.28 -1.41 8.98
N MET A 95 -7.47 -0.93 8.03
CA MET A 95 -6.53 -1.75 7.27
C MET A 95 -5.11 -1.31 7.64
N LEU A 96 -4.23 -2.27 7.85
CA LEU A 96 -2.80 -2.04 8.04
C LEU A 96 -2.08 -2.47 6.76
N CYS A 97 -1.20 -1.62 6.23
CA CYS A 97 -0.24 -2.03 5.21
C CYS A 97 1.12 -2.20 5.88
N VAL A 98 1.66 -3.42 5.83
CA VAL A 98 2.87 -3.84 6.52
C VAL A 98 3.97 -4.25 5.54
N ASN A 99 5.24 -4.20 6.00
CA ASN A 99 6.36 -4.56 5.15
C ASN A 99 6.38 -6.08 4.85
N ALA A 100 6.59 -6.42 3.59
CA ALA A 100 6.57 -7.80 3.07
C ALA A 100 7.42 -8.79 3.88
N ALA A 101 8.64 -8.40 4.27
CA ALA A 101 9.54 -9.26 5.04
C ALA A 101 9.07 -9.50 6.48
N ASN A 102 8.11 -8.72 6.94
CA ASN A 102 7.65 -8.71 8.32
C ASN A 102 6.22 -9.26 8.49
N ILE A 103 5.50 -9.60 7.41
CA ILE A 103 4.08 -10.01 7.45
C ILE A 103 3.80 -11.04 8.56
N ASP A 104 4.56 -12.14 8.60
CA ASP A 104 4.37 -13.20 9.60
C ASP A 104 4.67 -12.74 11.03
N LYS A 105 5.68 -11.89 11.20
CA LYS A 105 6.08 -11.34 12.48
C LYS A 105 5.03 -10.36 12.99
N ASP A 106 4.55 -9.49 12.13
CA ASP A 106 3.54 -8.48 12.43
C ASP A 106 2.21 -9.13 12.74
N TRP A 107 1.79 -10.09 11.91
CA TRP A 107 0.59 -10.89 12.16
C TRP A 107 0.60 -11.57 13.53
N LYS A 108 1.73 -12.22 13.88
CA LYS A 108 1.88 -12.86 15.21
C LYS A 108 1.81 -11.85 16.35
N HIS A 109 2.42 -10.67 16.18
CA HIS A 109 2.39 -9.61 17.18
C HIS A 109 0.98 -9.04 17.36
N ILE A 110 0.30 -8.70 16.26
CA ILE A 110 -1.08 -8.17 16.26
C ILE A 110 -2.04 -9.17 16.91
N CYS A 111 -1.96 -10.46 16.54
CA CYS A 111 -2.80 -11.50 17.15
C CYS A 111 -2.50 -11.68 18.64
N ALA A 112 -1.24 -11.62 19.06
CA ALA A 112 -0.87 -11.77 20.46
C ALA A 112 -1.42 -10.63 21.32
N GLU A 113 -1.29 -9.39 20.87
CA GLU A 113 -1.83 -8.22 21.56
C GLU A 113 -3.37 -8.17 21.48
N GLY A 114 -3.97 -8.58 20.37
CA GLY A 114 -5.42 -8.62 20.16
C GLY A 114 -6.16 -9.54 21.13
N LYS A 115 -5.50 -10.61 21.58
CA LYS A 115 -6.06 -11.52 22.61
C LYS A 115 -6.37 -10.80 23.93
N ALA A 116 -5.59 -9.78 24.30
CA ALA A 116 -5.86 -8.99 25.50
C ALA A 116 -7.14 -8.16 25.41
N PHE A 117 -7.64 -7.94 24.19
CA PHE A 117 -8.89 -7.23 23.88
C PHE A 117 -10.03 -8.20 23.54
N GLY A 118 -9.81 -9.53 23.64
CA GLY A 118 -10.81 -10.54 23.30
C GLY A 118 -11.08 -10.69 21.80
N MET A 119 -10.16 -10.19 20.95
CA MET A 119 -10.30 -10.25 19.50
C MET A 119 -9.89 -11.62 18.96
N GLU A 120 -10.65 -12.13 17.99
CA GLU A 120 -10.39 -13.39 17.33
C GLU A 120 -9.70 -13.17 15.98
N ALA A 121 -8.80 -14.09 15.62
CA ALA A 121 -8.04 -14.04 14.37
C ALA A 121 -8.53 -15.11 13.40
N GLY A 122 -8.67 -14.78 12.11
CA GLY A 122 -9.05 -15.68 11.04
C GLY A 122 -9.96 -15.01 10.01
N HIS A 123 -10.29 -15.76 8.96
CA HIS A 123 -11.20 -15.30 7.92
C HIS A 123 -12.58 -14.94 8.52
N GLY A 124 -13.05 -13.72 8.22
CA GLY A 124 -14.33 -13.23 8.74
C GLY A 124 -14.33 -12.86 10.24
N ARG A 125 -13.15 -12.82 10.88
CA ARG A 125 -12.98 -12.41 12.28
C ARG A 125 -12.51 -10.96 12.36
N GLU A 126 -12.35 -10.47 13.61
CA GLU A 126 -11.89 -9.11 13.88
C GLU A 126 -10.47 -8.85 13.35
N LEU A 127 -9.60 -9.84 13.43
CA LEU A 127 -8.24 -9.79 12.88
C LEU A 127 -8.15 -10.72 11.69
N TYR A 128 -7.80 -10.17 10.53
CA TYR A 128 -7.72 -10.94 9.30
C TYR A 128 -6.52 -10.52 8.44
N ASN A 129 -5.63 -11.46 8.17
CA ASN A 129 -4.53 -11.28 7.23
C ASN A 129 -5.01 -11.57 5.80
N ALA A 130 -5.15 -10.53 4.99
CA ALA A 130 -5.62 -10.59 3.60
C ALA A 130 -4.48 -10.45 2.58
N SER A 131 -3.22 -10.53 3.01
CA SER A 131 -2.05 -10.23 2.16
C SER A 131 -2.00 -11.08 0.88
N ASP A 132 -2.46 -12.32 0.93
CA ASP A 132 -2.47 -13.22 -0.23
C ASP A 132 -3.68 -12.99 -1.16
N GLU A 133 -4.58 -12.08 -0.82
CA GLU A 133 -5.84 -11.83 -1.55
C GLU A 133 -5.85 -10.47 -2.26
N ILE A 134 -4.83 -9.63 -2.04
CA ILE A 134 -4.77 -8.25 -2.51
C ILE A 134 -3.61 -8.06 -3.48
N CYS A 135 -3.93 -7.47 -4.63
CA CYS A 135 -2.96 -6.91 -5.57
C CYS A 135 -2.79 -5.42 -5.25
N GLN A 136 -1.55 -4.98 -5.07
CA GLN A 136 -1.21 -3.58 -4.81
C GLN A 136 -0.31 -3.04 -5.91
N LEU A 137 -0.76 -1.99 -6.60
CA LEU A 137 0.04 -1.26 -7.59
C LEU A 137 0.33 0.16 -7.08
N ALA A 138 1.60 0.58 -7.13
CA ALA A 138 1.97 1.96 -6.88
C ALA A 138 2.22 2.69 -8.20
N VAL A 139 1.45 3.74 -8.49
CA VAL A 139 1.60 4.61 -9.66
C VAL A 139 2.15 5.93 -9.18
N GLN A 140 3.41 6.21 -9.51
CA GLN A 140 4.17 7.29 -8.90
C GLN A 140 4.77 8.24 -9.94
N GLY A 141 4.86 9.52 -9.60
CA GLY A 141 5.41 10.58 -10.43
C GLY A 141 4.40 11.70 -10.71
N PRO A 142 4.85 12.83 -11.26
CA PRO A 142 4.02 14.03 -11.46
C PRO A 142 2.84 13.82 -12.43
N LEU A 143 2.88 12.81 -13.30
CA LEU A 143 1.80 12.47 -14.21
C LEU A 143 0.91 11.32 -13.72
N ALA A 144 1.24 10.70 -12.57
CA ALA A 144 0.54 9.53 -12.07
C ALA A 144 -0.97 9.76 -11.89
N MET A 145 -1.36 10.87 -11.22
CA MET A 145 -2.78 11.14 -10.96
C MET A 145 -3.57 11.46 -12.24
N LYS A 146 -2.94 12.00 -13.29
CA LYS A 146 -3.58 12.19 -14.60
C LYS A 146 -3.87 10.86 -15.28
N ILE A 147 -2.97 9.90 -15.16
CA ILE A 147 -3.16 8.54 -15.68
C ILE A 147 -4.32 7.87 -14.94
N VAL A 148 -4.28 7.89 -13.60
CA VAL A 148 -5.30 7.26 -12.76
C VAL A 148 -6.68 7.92 -12.95
N GLN A 149 -6.74 9.23 -13.15
CA GLN A 149 -7.99 9.93 -13.44
C GLN A 149 -8.71 9.37 -14.67
N LYS A 150 -8.00 8.89 -15.68
CA LYS A 150 -8.60 8.26 -16.87
C LYS A 150 -9.32 6.95 -16.58
N MET A 151 -8.98 6.30 -15.47
CA MET A 151 -9.58 5.05 -15.02
C MET A 151 -10.69 5.24 -13.97
N CYS A 152 -10.94 6.48 -13.56
CA CYS A 152 -11.90 6.83 -12.52
C CYS A 152 -13.02 7.71 -13.07
N ALA A 153 -14.27 7.42 -12.72
CA ALA A 153 -15.41 8.27 -13.05
C ALA A 153 -15.48 9.53 -12.17
N GLU A 154 -15.04 9.42 -10.92
CA GLU A 154 -14.98 10.53 -9.97
C GLU A 154 -13.64 11.28 -10.07
N PRO A 155 -13.61 12.58 -9.76
CA PRO A 155 -12.37 13.32 -9.65
C PRO A 155 -11.46 12.75 -8.55
N VAL A 156 -10.21 12.44 -8.94
CA VAL A 156 -9.16 11.97 -8.02
C VAL A 156 -7.95 12.90 -7.99
N GLU A 157 -7.80 13.77 -8.99
CA GLU A 157 -6.80 14.83 -8.94
C GLU A 157 -7.14 15.79 -7.79
N GLY A 158 -6.13 16.16 -6.99
CA GLY A 158 -6.33 17.04 -5.82
C GLY A 158 -6.74 16.34 -4.53
N MET A 159 -6.83 15.00 -4.51
CA MET A 159 -6.93 14.28 -3.23
C MET A 159 -5.71 14.58 -2.35
N GLU A 160 -5.95 14.74 -1.04
CA GLU A 160 -4.88 15.10 -0.10
C GLU A 160 -3.92 13.94 0.15
N TYR A 161 -2.66 14.26 0.37
CA TYR A 161 -1.63 13.30 0.76
C TYR A 161 -1.99 12.63 2.10
N TYR A 162 -1.78 11.32 2.18
CA TYR A 162 -2.20 10.46 3.29
C TYR A 162 -3.72 10.43 3.49
N THR A 163 -4.47 10.45 2.38
CA THR A 163 -5.90 10.10 2.36
C THR A 163 -6.16 8.99 1.36
N PHE A 164 -7.30 8.31 1.51
CA PHE A 164 -7.76 7.29 0.58
C PHE A 164 -9.27 7.34 0.38
N LYS A 165 -9.72 6.72 -0.70
CA LYS A 165 -11.13 6.45 -0.98
C LYS A 165 -11.33 5.00 -1.37
N LYS A 166 -12.44 4.42 -0.96
CA LYS A 166 -12.98 3.19 -1.58
C LYS A 166 -13.83 3.62 -2.77
N MET A 167 -13.42 3.23 -3.96
CA MET A 167 -14.08 3.66 -5.20
C MET A 167 -13.71 2.73 -6.36
N PRO A 168 -14.52 2.65 -7.41
CA PRO A 168 -14.16 1.91 -8.62
C PRO A 168 -12.96 2.57 -9.33
N VAL A 169 -11.94 1.77 -9.65
CA VAL A 169 -10.82 2.14 -10.54
C VAL A 169 -10.77 1.12 -11.67
N ALA A 170 -10.89 1.55 -12.91
CA ALA A 170 -11.03 0.67 -14.09
C ALA A 170 -12.19 -0.34 -13.96
N GLY A 171 -13.24 0.00 -13.19
CA GLY A 171 -14.36 -0.89 -12.90
C GLY A 171 -14.02 -2.07 -11.98
N CYS A 172 -12.92 -1.97 -11.21
CA CYS A 172 -12.57 -2.86 -10.10
C CYS A 172 -12.89 -2.16 -8.79
N ASP A 173 -13.42 -2.88 -7.79
CA ASP A 173 -13.57 -2.36 -6.45
C ASP A 173 -12.18 -2.12 -5.85
N ALA A 174 -11.84 -0.86 -5.56
CA ALA A 174 -10.50 -0.49 -5.16
C ALA A 174 -10.46 0.39 -3.91
N ILE A 175 -9.34 0.34 -3.21
CA ILE A 175 -8.86 1.39 -2.32
C ILE A 175 -7.84 2.21 -3.12
N LEU A 176 -8.16 3.47 -3.41
CA LEU A 176 -7.23 4.43 -4.03
C LEU A 176 -6.66 5.32 -2.94
N SER A 177 -5.36 5.22 -2.70
CA SER A 177 -4.65 5.91 -1.62
C SER A 177 -3.60 6.87 -2.14
N ILE A 178 -3.59 8.11 -1.64
CA ILE A 178 -2.55 9.09 -1.97
C ILE A 178 -1.37 8.89 -1.04
N THR A 179 -0.72 7.76 -1.24
CA THR A 179 0.47 7.31 -0.55
C THR A 179 1.53 6.88 -1.55
N GLY A 180 2.72 6.60 -1.09
CA GLY A 180 3.82 6.14 -1.92
C GLY A 180 5.16 6.34 -1.25
N TYR A 181 6.21 5.85 -1.90
CA TYR A 181 7.54 5.69 -1.35
C TYR A 181 8.62 6.48 -2.11
N THR A 182 8.19 7.32 -3.07
CA THR A 182 9.09 7.96 -4.02
C THR A 182 9.35 9.44 -3.76
N GLY A 183 8.44 10.10 -3.05
CA GLY A 183 8.44 11.55 -2.88
C GLY A 183 8.17 12.33 -4.18
N SER A 184 7.69 11.63 -5.24
CA SER A 184 7.38 12.25 -6.54
C SER A 184 5.88 12.51 -6.74
N GLY A 185 5.05 12.22 -5.72
CA GLY A 185 3.60 12.21 -5.84
C GLY A 185 3.10 10.93 -6.49
N GLY A 186 1.78 10.78 -6.55
CA GLY A 186 1.11 9.60 -7.08
C GLY A 186 0.23 8.91 -6.04
N CYS A 187 -0.08 7.66 -6.27
CA CYS A 187 -0.99 6.88 -5.45
C CYS A 187 -0.60 5.40 -5.39
N GLU A 188 -1.28 4.70 -4.51
CA GLU A 188 -1.29 3.23 -4.43
C GLU A 188 -2.73 2.75 -4.61
N ILE A 189 -2.91 1.67 -5.36
CA ILE A 189 -4.22 1.10 -5.71
C ILE A 189 -4.23 -0.33 -5.22
N TYR A 190 -5.18 -0.66 -4.36
CA TYR A 190 -5.40 -1.99 -3.80
C TYR A 190 -6.68 -2.55 -4.40
N VAL A 191 -6.62 -3.75 -4.97
CA VAL A 191 -7.76 -4.48 -5.52
C VAL A 191 -7.68 -5.96 -5.12
N ALA A 192 -8.77 -6.70 -5.27
CA ALA A 192 -8.69 -8.15 -5.13
C ALA A 192 -7.75 -8.74 -6.19
N ASN A 193 -7.03 -9.83 -5.87
CA ASN A 193 -6.09 -10.46 -6.79
C ASN A 193 -6.70 -10.81 -8.14
N GLU A 194 -7.96 -11.22 -8.17
CA GLU A 194 -8.70 -11.54 -9.40
C GLU A 194 -8.88 -10.36 -10.36
N ASP A 195 -8.84 -9.13 -9.83
CA ASP A 195 -8.91 -7.89 -10.60
C ASP A 195 -7.54 -7.34 -11.01
N GLY A 196 -6.44 -7.91 -10.51
CA GLY A 196 -5.08 -7.43 -10.76
C GLY A 196 -4.72 -7.29 -12.23
N ASP A 197 -5.00 -8.33 -13.02
CA ASP A 197 -4.75 -8.31 -14.48
C ASP A 197 -5.59 -7.26 -15.21
N LYS A 198 -6.83 -7.06 -14.80
CA LYS A 198 -7.73 -6.06 -15.38
C LYS A 198 -7.24 -4.65 -15.08
N LEU A 199 -6.88 -4.39 -13.82
CA LEU A 199 -6.30 -3.12 -13.41
C LEU A 199 -4.98 -2.84 -14.13
N TRP A 200 -4.09 -3.83 -14.22
CA TRP A 200 -2.81 -3.72 -14.92
C TRP A 200 -2.99 -3.31 -16.39
N LYS A 201 -3.86 -4.00 -17.13
CA LYS A 201 -4.14 -3.69 -18.54
C LYS A 201 -4.68 -2.26 -18.71
N ALA A 202 -5.68 -1.90 -17.91
CA ALA A 202 -6.27 -0.56 -17.97
C ALA A 202 -5.23 0.54 -17.64
N LEU A 203 -4.34 0.28 -16.70
CA LEU A 203 -3.27 1.22 -16.35
C LEU A 203 -2.30 1.44 -17.51
N TRP A 204 -1.91 0.38 -18.24
CA TRP A 204 -1.06 0.50 -19.42
C TRP A 204 -1.75 1.23 -20.57
N GLU A 205 -3.03 0.97 -20.81
CA GLU A 205 -3.82 1.70 -21.80
C GLU A 205 -3.92 3.19 -21.45
N ALA A 206 -4.25 3.52 -20.20
CA ALA A 206 -4.35 4.90 -19.75
C ALA A 206 -3.00 5.62 -19.72
N GLY A 207 -1.92 4.90 -19.41
CA GLY A 207 -0.57 5.44 -19.28
C GLY A 207 0.20 5.59 -20.59
N ALA A 208 -0.27 4.99 -21.69
CA ALA A 208 0.47 4.93 -22.95
C ALA A 208 0.88 6.32 -23.50
N GLU A 209 -0.04 7.27 -23.51
CA GLU A 209 0.23 8.63 -23.99
C GLU A 209 1.15 9.44 -23.05
N PHE A 210 1.28 9.01 -21.80
CA PHE A 210 2.13 9.65 -20.78
C PHE A 210 3.52 9.01 -20.67
N GLY A 211 3.79 7.98 -21.48
CA GLY A 211 5.06 7.26 -21.43
C GLY A 211 5.29 6.51 -20.11
N LEU A 212 4.22 5.95 -19.52
CA LEU A 212 4.29 5.14 -18.30
C LEU A 212 5.36 4.05 -18.44
N LYS A 213 6.19 3.86 -17.42
CA LYS A 213 7.22 2.82 -17.38
C LYS A 213 7.03 1.85 -16.24
N ASN A 214 7.44 0.59 -16.46
CA ASN A 214 7.66 -0.37 -15.37
C ASN A 214 8.88 0.05 -14.56
N ILE A 215 8.76 -0.05 -13.23
CA ILE A 215 9.81 0.36 -12.30
C ILE A 215 10.19 -0.82 -11.42
N GLY A 216 11.48 -1.17 -11.45
CA GLY A 216 12.03 -2.26 -10.64
C GLY A 216 12.43 -1.82 -9.23
N LEU A 217 12.87 -2.82 -8.45
CA LEU A 217 13.27 -2.64 -7.05
C LEU A 217 14.46 -1.70 -6.89
N GLY A 218 15.40 -1.70 -7.85
CA GLY A 218 16.58 -0.84 -7.81
C GLY A 218 16.22 0.64 -7.83
N ALA A 219 15.33 1.05 -8.75
CA ALA A 219 14.84 2.43 -8.81
C ALA A 219 13.98 2.79 -7.59
N ARG A 220 13.18 1.83 -7.04
CA ARG A 220 12.45 2.05 -5.78
C ARG A 220 13.38 2.43 -4.63
N ASP A 221 14.52 1.74 -4.50
CA ASP A 221 15.49 2.02 -3.45
C ASP A 221 16.20 3.36 -3.65
N THR A 222 16.59 3.70 -4.88
CA THR A 222 17.25 4.99 -5.16
C THR A 222 16.30 6.18 -4.98
N LEU A 223 15.03 6.06 -5.38
CA LEU A 223 13.99 7.08 -5.19
C LEU A 223 13.73 7.35 -3.71
N ARG A 224 13.65 6.31 -2.90
CA ARG A 224 13.50 6.42 -1.44
C ARG A 224 14.71 7.08 -0.80
N LEU A 225 15.92 6.67 -1.19
CA LEU A 225 17.16 7.14 -0.58
C LEU A 225 17.38 8.65 -0.83
N GLU A 226 16.94 9.13 -2.00
CA GLU A 226 17.08 10.55 -2.38
C GLU A 226 16.16 11.47 -1.59
N LYS A 227 15.05 11.00 -1.04
CA LYS A 227 14.05 11.76 -0.26
C LYS A 227 14.17 11.51 1.23
#